data_f36583bd0d17970d02a482c3a6e98dde
#
_entry.id   f36583bd0d17970d02a482c3a6e98dde
#
_cell.length_a   1.000
_cell.length_b   1.000
_cell.length_c   1.000
_cell.angle_alpha   90.00
_cell.angle_beta   90.00
_cell.angle_gamma   90.00
#
_symmetry.space_group_name_H-M   'P 1'
#
loop_
_entity.id
_entity.type
_entity.pdbx_description
1 polymer ?
#
loop_
_entity_poly.entity_id
_entity_poly.type
_entity_poly.pdbx_seq_one_letter_code
_entity_poly.pdbx_strand_id
1 'polypeptide(L)'
;MSKRLTLIAAAACFTAGIAYAQYPIMNMVADKVIQKYQSASCEQLWQDKGKPKSMEEQRVIDLLKNDQQMRQAFFDKVAAPIVNKMFECGMIP
;
A
#
# COMPACT_ATOMS: atom_id res chain seq x y z
N MET A 1 -20.54 -15.99 -30.46
CA MET A 1 -20.09 -14.60 -30.44
C MET A 1 -20.15 -13.99 -29.06
N SER A 2 -21.25 -14.12 -28.35
CA SER A 2 -21.39 -13.64 -26.98
C SER A 2 -20.37 -14.28 -26.01
N LYS A 3 -20.02 -15.53 -26.23
CA LYS A 3 -19.01 -16.23 -25.42
C LYS A 3 -17.62 -15.60 -25.52
N ARG A 4 -17.25 -15.08 -26.70
CA ARG A 4 -15.96 -14.41 -26.88
C ARG A 4 -15.91 -13.07 -26.17
N LEU A 5 -16.99 -12.31 -26.21
CA LEU A 5 -17.10 -11.05 -25.49
C LEU A 5 -17.02 -11.25 -23.98
N THR A 6 -17.68 -12.30 -23.48
CA THR A 6 -17.64 -12.65 -22.07
C THR A 6 -16.23 -13.02 -21.63
N LEU A 7 -15.51 -13.78 -22.46
CA LEU A 7 -14.12 -14.16 -22.16
C LEU A 7 -13.19 -12.97 -22.12
N ILE A 8 -13.36 -12.00 -23.03
CA ILE A 8 -12.55 -10.77 -23.04
C ILE A 8 -12.80 -9.94 -21.78
N ALA A 9 -14.07 -9.79 -21.38
CA ALA A 9 -14.42 -9.07 -20.17
C ALA A 9 -13.84 -9.76 -18.92
N ALA A 10 -13.94 -11.09 -18.86
CA ALA A 10 -13.38 -11.87 -17.77
C ALA A 10 -11.86 -11.72 -17.71
N ALA A 11 -11.19 -11.71 -18.86
CA ALA A 11 -9.73 -11.53 -18.91
C ALA A 11 -9.31 -10.15 -18.40
N ALA A 12 -10.06 -9.10 -18.75
CA ALA A 12 -9.78 -7.74 -18.27
C ALA A 12 -9.94 -7.65 -16.74
N CYS A 13 -11.01 -8.21 -16.20
CA CYS A 13 -11.22 -8.26 -14.75
C CYS A 13 -10.14 -9.09 -14.05
N PHE A 14 -9.75 -10.20 -14.66
CA PHE A 14 -8.72 -11.07 -14.12
C PHE A 14 -7.36 -10.37 -14.08
N THR A 15 -7.03 -9.59 -15.11
CA THR A 15 -5.77 -8.82 -15.13
C THR A 15 -5.71 -7.80 -14.00
N ALA A 16 -6.80 -7.08 -13.75
CA ALA A 16 -6.88 -6.16 -12.62
C ALA A 16 -6.74 -6.88 -11.27
N GLY A 17 -7.34 -8.08 -11.14
CA GLY A 17 -7.23 -8.89 -9.94
C GLY A 17 -5.83 -9.44 -9.72
N ILE A 18 -5.11 -9.80 -10.79
CA ILE A 18 -3.74 -10.32 -10.69
C ILE A 18 -2.79 -9.28 -10.09
N ALA A 19 -2.97 -7.99 -10.42
CA ALA A 19 -2.10 -6.93 -9.89
C ALA A 19 -2.08 -6.92 -8.37
N TYR A 20 -3.21 -7.21 -7.72
CA TYR A 20 -3.29 -7.32 -6.26
C TYR A 20 -2.90 -8.70 -5.75
N ALA A 21 -3.26 -9.75 -6.48
CA ALA A 21 -2.97 -11.13 -6.08
C ALA A 21 -1.50 -11.49 -6.16
N GLN A 22 -0.73 -10.76 -6.98
CA GLN A 22 0.70 -11.01 -7.19
C GLN A 22 1.54 -10.73 -5.95
N TYR A 23 1.05 -9.88 -5.04
CA TYR A 23 1.80 -9.46 -3.87
C TYR A 23 0.97 -9.63 -2.58
N PRO A 24 0.57 -10.87 -2.23
CA PRO A 24 -0.30 -11.07 -1.07
C PRO A 24 0.35 -10.63 0.24
N ILE A 25 1.66 -10.88 0.40
CA ILE A 25 2.39 -10.46 1.60
C ILE A 25 2.44 -8.93 1.67
N MET A 26 2.70 -8.27 0.54
CA MET A 26 2.76 -6.83 0.50
C MET A 26 1.39 -6.20 0.74
N ASN A 27 0.31 -6.85 0.32
CA ASN A 27 -1.05 -6.40 0.63
C ASN A 27 -1.31 -6.46 2.14
N MET A 28 -0.86 -7.51 2.82
CA MET A 28 -0.96 -7.61 4.27
C MET A 28 -0.17 -6.51 4.97
N VAL A 29 1.04 -6.22 4.49
CA VAL A 29 1.86 -5.13 5.02
C VAL A 29 1.16 -3.79 4.81
N ALA A 30 0.61 -3.57 3.63
CA ALA A 30 -0.13 -2.34 3.32
C ALA A 30 -1.31 -2.15 4.26
N ASP A 31 -2.08 -3.21 4.53
CA ASP A 31 -3.21 -3.16 5.45
C ASP A 31 -2.75 -2.78 6.87
N LYS A 32 -1.65 -3.34 7.33
CA LYS A 32 -1.09 -2.98 8.64
C LYS A 32 -0.65 -1.53 8.69
N VAL A 33 -0.02 -1.03 7.64
CA VAL A 33 0.39 0.37 7.55
C VAL A 33 -0.83 1.28 7.59
N ILE A 34 -1.87 0.96 6.84
CA ILE A 34 -3.11 1.74 6.83
C ILE A 34 -3.73 1.77 8.23
N GLN A 35 -3.84 0.63 8.89
CA GLN A 35 -4.39 0.55 10.24
C GLN A 35 -3.57 1.37 11.23
N LYS A 36 -2.25 1.30 11.12
CA LYS A 36 -1.36 2.07 11.99
C LYS A 36 -1.63 3.57 11.85
N TYR A 37 -1.69 4.07 10.62
CA TYR A 37 -1.94 5.50 10.40
C TYR A 37 -3.33 5.92 10.80
N GLN A 38 -4.34 5.08 10.60
CA GLN A 38 -5.71 5.40 10.98
C GLN A 38 -5.92 5.43 12.49
N SER A 39 -5.24 4.56 13.23
CA SER A 39 -5.41 4.43 14.67
C SER A 39 -4.40 5.24 15.48
N ALA A 40 -3.29 5.67 14.91
CA ALA A 40 -2.28 6.43 15.61
C ALA A 40 -2.73 7.87 15.86
N SER A 41 -2.33 8.42 17.01
CA SER A 41 -2.49 9.84 17.25
C SER A 41 -1.45 10.64 16.46
N CYS A 42 -1.71 11.93 16.26
CA CYS A 42 -0.74 12.81 15.62
C CYS A 42 0.57 12.86 16.41
N GLU A 43 0.48 12.85 17.74
CA GLU A 43 1.65 12.84 18.59
C GLU A 43 2.50 11.58 18.38
N GLN A 44 1.86 10.40 18.30
CA GLN A 44 2.57 9.15 18.02
C GLN A 44 3.29 9.18 16.68
N LEU A 45 2.65 9.72 15.65
CA LEU A 45 3.27 9.83 14.33
C LEU A 45 4.49 10.75 14.36
N TRP A 46 4.41 11.87 15.09
CA TRP A 46 5.55 12.76 15.25
C TRP A 46 6.71 12.08 15.98
N GLN A 47 6.41 11.32 17.04
CA GLN A 47 7.42 10.56 17.78
C GLN A 47 8.06 9.48 16.93
N ASP A 48 7.25 8.73 16.16
CA ASP A 48 7.74 7.64 15.32
C ASP A 48 8.67 8.14 14.21
N LYS A 49 8.48 9.35 13.77
CA LYS A 49 9.29 9.94 12.70
C LYS A 49 10.78 9.98 13.04
N GLY A 50 11.12 10.14 14.31
CA GLY A 50 12.51 10.18 14.75
C GLY A 50 13.09 8.84 15.17
N LYS A 51 12.30 7.78 15.17
CA LYS A 51 12.76 6.46 15.62
C LYS A 51 13.42 5.67 14.50
N PRO A 52 14.44 4.87 14.81
CA PRO A 52 15.01 3.95 13.81
C PRO A 52 13.97 2.91 13.40
N LYS A 53 14.03 2.48 12.15
CA LYS A 53 13.11 1.49 11.61
C LYS A 53 13.47 0.10 12.10
N SER A 54 12.45 -0.72 12.37
CA SER A 54 12.66 -2.12 12.74
C SER A 54 13.28 -2.90 11.58
N MET A 55 13.82 -4.08 11.88
CA MET A 55 14.36 -4.95 10.83
C MET A 55 13.29 -5.34 9.82
N GLU A 56 12.06 -5.57 10.29
CA GLU A 56 10.93 -5.90 9.41
C GLU A 56 10.62 -4.75 8.45
N GLU A 57 10.59 -3.52 8.95
CA GLU A 57 10.37 -2.34 8.13
C GLU A 57 11.49 -2.15 7.11
N GLN A 58 12.74 -2.37 7.51
CA GLN A 58 13.89 -2.29 6.60
C GLN A 58 13.79 -3.30 5.47
N ARG A 59 13.38 -4.53 5.77
CA ARG A 59 13.19 -5.56 4.74
C ARG A 59 12.11 -5.18 3.74
N VAL A 60 11.01 -4.63 4.22
CA VAL A 60 9.93 -4.16 3.35
C VAL A 60 10.42 -3.04 2.44
N ILE A 61 11.14 -2.08 3.00
CA ILE A 61 11.69 -0.97 2.24
C ILE A 61 12.66 -1.47 1.17
N ASP A 62 13.52 -2.41 1.51
CA ASP A 62 14.48 -2.98 0.55
C ASP A 62 13.77 -3.69 -0.59
N LEU A 63 12.72 -4.47 -0.29
CA LEU A 63 11.91 -5.11 -1.32
C LEU A 63 11.27 -4.08 -2.25
N LEU A 64 10.72 -3.02 -1.68
CA LEU A 64 10.07 -1.97 -2.46
C LEU A 64 11.07 -1.18 -3.31
N LYS A 65 12.29 -1.00 -2.83
CA LYS A 65 13.34 -0.33 -3.62
C LYS A 65 13.77 -1.15 -4.83
N ASN A 66 13.76 -2.48 -4.70
CA ASN A 66 14.25 -3.37 -5.73
C ASN A 66 13.16 -3.81 -6.72
N ASP A 67 11.90 -3.56 -6.44
CA ASP A 67 10.78 -3.95 -7.30
C ASP A 67 9.85 -2.75 -7.49
N GLN A 68 9.99 -2.11 -8.65
CA GLN A 68 9.22 -0.92 -8.99
C GLN A 68 7.72 -1.19 -9.09
N GLN A 69 7.34 -2.33 -9.63
CA GLN A 69 5.92 -2.68 -9.77
C GLN A 69 5.27 -2.95 -8.42
N MET A 70 5.97 -3.66 -7.54
CA MET A 70 5.51 -3.90 -6.18
C MET A 70 5.38 -2.58 -5.41
N ARG A 71 6.36 -1.70 -5.55
CA ARG A 71 6.34 -0.38 -4.92
C ARG A 71 5.15 0.44 -5.38
N GLN A 72 4.85 0.45 -6.68
CA GLN A 72 3.72 1.17 -7.23
C GLN A 72 2.40 0.62 -6.69
N ALA A 73 2.24 -0.70 -6.67
CA ALA A 73 1.06 -1.34 -6.13
C ALA A 73 0.87 -1.01 -4.64
N PHE A 74 1.94 -0.99 -3.87
CA PHE A 74 1.92 -0.61 -2.46
C PHE A 74 1.48 0.84 -2.29
N PHE A 75 2.07 1.77 -3.05
CA PHE A 75 1.74 3.18 -2.98
C PHE A 75 0.28 3.44 -3.35
N ASP A 76 -0.22 2.78 -4.39
CA ASP A 76 -1.60 2.93 -4.81
C ASP A 76 -2.58 2.56 -3.69
N LYS A 77 -2.21 1.62 -2.86
CA LYS A 77 -3.05 1.16 -1.75
C LYS A 77 -2.96 2.06 -0.52
N VAL A 78 -1.75 2.51 -0.16
CA VAL A 78 -1.54 3.22 1.11
C VAL A 78 -1.56 4.73 1.00
N ALA A 79 -1.45 5.29 -0.20
CA ALA A 79 -1.24 6.73 -0.38
C ALA A 79 -2.38 7.55 0.22
N ALA A 80 -3.63 7.26 -0.13
CA ALA A 80 -4.75 8.06 0.33
C ALA A 80 -4.92 8.03 1.85
N PRO A 81 -4.94 6.87 2.53
CA PRO A 81 -5.02 6.85 3.99
C PRO A 81 -3.88 7.58 4.68
N ILE A 82 -2.65 7.40 4.20
CA ILE A 82 -1.48 8.07 4.79
C ILE A 82 -1.56 9.58 4.59
N VAL A 83 -1.83 10.02 3.38
CA VAL A 83 -1.90 11.45 3.05
C VAL A 83 -3.02 12.12 3.84
N ASN A 84 -4.19 11.48 3.94
CA ASN A 84 -5.29 12.01 4.74
C ASN A 84 -4.90 12.20 6.19
N LYS A 85 -4.22 11.22 6.78
CA LYS A 85 -3.76 11.31 8.16
C LYS A 85 -2.71 12.40 8.35
N MET A 86 -1.76 12.47 7.44
CA MET A 86 -0.73 13.50 7.49
C MET A 86 -1.33 14.91 7.36
N PHE A 87 -2.33 15.06 6.52
CA PHE A 87 -3.05 16.32 6.39
C PHE A 87 -3.76 16.69 7.69
N GLU A 88 -4.47 15.75 8.30
CA GLU A 88 -5.15 15.96 9.59
C GLU A 88 -4.16 16.38 10.68
N CYS A 89 -2.96 15.84 10.66
CA CYS A 89 -1.94 16.11 11.66
C CYS A 89 -1.07 17.34 11.35
N GLY A 90 -1.36 18.04 10.25
CA GLY A 90 -0.59 19.22 9.87
C GLY A 90 0.82 18.92 9.38
N MET A 91 1.08 17.68 8.93
CA MET A 91 2.39 17.29 8.43
C MET A 91 2.62 17.67 6.98
N ILE A 92 1.56 17.98 6.26
CA ILE A 92 1.61 18.49 4.90
C ILE A 92 0.71 19.71 4.80
N PRO A 93 1.10 20.68 3.97
CA PRO A 93 0.31 21.91 3.78
C PRO A 93 -1.01 21.65 3.08
#